data_1d39a6017574c681a0dd122fdb2b998f
#
_entry.id   1d39a6017574c681a0dd122fdb2b998f
#
_cell.length_a   1.000
_cell.length_b   1.000
_cell.length_c   1.000
_cell.angle_alpha   90.00
_cell.angle_beta   90.00
_cell.angle_gamma   90.00
#
_symmetry.space_group_name_H-M   'P 1'
#
loop_
_entity.id
_entity.type
_entity.pdbx_description
1 polymer ?
#
loop_
_entity_poly.entity_id
_entity_poly.type
_entity_poly.pdbx_seq_one_letter_code
_entity_poly.pdbx_strand_id
1 'polypeptide(L)'
;MTAGTPLFGKMSGMPQLIKNAGRVKVFATDCAPTQMPFVKMGYVEALVGQDDWGWGYQSVSIIHNLLTNKNCKYPEFVPQAMPVITAAHVDTWIDRWNKATSVEGAARVFKEAPIGCL
;
A
#
# COMPACT_ATOMS: atom_id res chain seq x y z
N MET A 1 15.92 0.17 -10.95
CA MET A 1 16.19 0.86 -9.66
C MET A 1 14.96 0.72 -8.80
N THR A 2 15.12 0.31 -7.57
CA THR A 2 14.06 0.32 -6.55
C THR A 2 14.28 1.51 -5.61
N ALA A 3 13.22 2.16 -5.20
CA ALA A 3 13.29 3.32 -4.33
C ALA A 3 12.10 3.36 -3.38
N GLY A 4 12.34 3.74 -2.16
CA GLY A 4 11.30 3.98 -1.16
C GLY A 4 10.85 5.43 -1.11
N THR A 5 9.96 5.73 -0.17
CA THR A 5 9.38 7.06 0.06
C THR A 5 10.40 8.23 0.06
N PRO A 6 11.63 8.11 0.59
CA PRO A 6 12.59 9.22 0.57
C PRO A 6 12.95 9.75 -0.81
N LEU A 7 12.87 8.93 -1.88
CA LEU A 7 13.14 9.40 -3.24
C LEU A 7 12.19 10.53 -3.66
N PHE A 8 10.98 10.54 -3.14
CA PHE A 8 9.90 11.46 -3.51
C PHE A 8 9.83 12.70 -2.60
N GLY A 9 10.71 12.80 -1.62
CA GLY A 9 10.83 13.98 -0.77
C GLY A 9 11.46 15.17 -1.50
N LYS A 10 11.16 16.37 -1.03
CA LYS A 10 11.62 17.64 -1.63
C LYS A 10 13.16 17.76 -1.78
N MET A 11 13.92 16.95 -1.06
CA MET A 11 15.37 17.13 -0.92
C MET A 11 16.25 16.08 -1.63
N SER A 12 15.70 15.06 -2.30
CA SER A 12 16.59 13.97 -2.72
C SER A 12 16.66 13.71 -4.22
N GLY A 13 15.89 12.78 -4.69
CA GLY A 13 16.12 12.21 -6.02
C GLY A 13 15.29 12.83 -7.15
N MET A 14 14.38 13.72 -6.83
CA MET A 14 13.37 14.22 -7.76
C MET A 14 13.92 14.84 -9.05
N PRO A 15 14.90 15.77 -9.00
CA PRO A 15 15.46 16.33 -10.23
C PRO A 15 16.15 15.28 -11.10
N GLN A 16 16.78 14.29 -10.46
CA GLN A 16 17.44 13.20 -11.16
C GLN A 16 16.44 12.23 -11.79
N LEU A 17 15.34 11.96 -11.08
CA LEU A 17 14.24 11.13 -11.58
C LEU A 17 13.64 11.75 -12.85
N ILE A 18 13.31 13.02 -12.82
CA ILE A 18 12.75 13.75 -13.95
C ILE A 18 13.75 13.81 -15.12
N LYS A 19 15.00 14.14 -14.84
CA LYS A 19 16.08 14.23 -15.86
C LYS A 19 16.29 12.90 -16.59
N ASN A 20 16.10 11.77 -15.91
CA ASN A 20 16.31 10.44 -16.46
C ASN A 20 15.02 9.73 -16.87
N ALA A 21 13.89 10.42 -16.88
CA ALA A 21 12.62 9.84 -17.31
C ALA A 21 12.74 9.23 -18.71
N GLY A 22 12.20 8.02 -18.85
CA GLY A 22 12.31 7.25 -20.10
C GLY A 22 13.65 6.53 -20.33
N ARG A 23 14.72 6.94 -19.67
CA ARG A 23 16.04 6.27 -19.77
C ARG A 23 16.27 5.23 -18.68
N VAL A 24 15.67 5.46 -17.52
CA VAL A 24 15.78 4.58 -16.35
C VAL A 24 14.39 4.20 -15.92
N LYS A 25 14.13 2.91 -15.80
CA LYS A 25 12.89 2.38 -15.24
C LYS A 25 12.98 2.40 -13.72
N VAL A 26 12.03 3.04 -13.08
CA VAL A 26 11.97 3.18 -11.63
C VAL A 26 10.79 2.38 -11.07
N PHE A 27 11.08 1.54 -10.11
CA PHE A 27 10.11 0.82 -9.30
C PHE A 27 10.32 1.23 -7.85
N ALA A 28 9.27 1.48 -7.12
CA ALA A 28 9.36 1.89 -5.73
C ALA A 28 8.47 1.03 -4.84
N THR A 29 8.85 0.94 -3.58
CA THR A 29 8.02 0.37 -2.52
C THR A 29 7.17 1.46 -1.89
N ASP A 30 6.14 1.04 -1.17
CA ASP A 30 5.07 1.85 -0.59
C ASP A 30 4.10 2.40 -1.66
N CYS A 31 2.99 2.94 -1.22
CA CYS A 31 2.00 3.57 -2.08
C CYS A 31 1.44 4.85 -1.45
N ALA A 32 2.34 5.64 -0.87
CA ALA A 32 1.96 6.90 -0.24
C ALA A 32 1.36 7.87 -1.28
N PRO A 33 0.40 8.72 -0.87
CA PRO A 33 -0.22 9.71 -1.76
C PRO A 33 0.78 10.59 -2.50
N THR A 34 1.94 10.86 -1.89
CA THR A 34 3.02 11.67 -2.47
C THR A 34 3.76 10.98 -3.61
N GLN A 35 3.66 9.65 -3.73
CA GLN A 35 4.33 8.86 -4.76
C GLN A 35 3.46 8.68 -6.01
N MET A 36 2.16 8.61 -5.84
CA MET A 36 1.21 8.30 -6.91
C MET A 36 1.25 9.27 -8.10
N PRO A 37 1.42 10.60 -7.92
CA PRO A 37 1.54 11.52 -9.03
C PRO A 37 2.68 11.18 -9.99
N PHE A 38 3.78 10.58 -9.48
CA PHE A 38 4.94 10.22 -10.31
C PHE A 38 4.70 8.99 -11.18
N VAL A 39 3.85 8.06 -10.70
CA VAL A 39 3.36 6.96 -11.53
C VAL A 39 2.46 7.51 -12.64
N LYS A 40 1.54 8.41 -12.32
CA LYS A 40 0.65 9.06 -13.29
C LYS A 40 1.41 9.84 -14.35
N MET A 41 2.49 10.50 -13.98
CA MET A 41 3.36 11.25 -14.92
C MET A 41 4.34 10.36 -15.70
N GLY A 42 4.38 9.05 -15.42
CA GLY A 42 5.28 8.11 -16.11
C GLY A 42 6.74 8.17 -15.64
N TYR A 43 7.04 8.81 -14.53
CA TYR A 43 8.39 8.82 -13.94
C TYR A 43 8.69 7.55 -13.15
N VAL A 44 7.66 6.88 -12.66
CA VAL A 44 7.72 5.60 -11.95
C VAL A 44 6.84 4.59 -12.68
N GLU A 45 7.39 3.43 -13.00
CA GLU A 45 6.68 2.37 -13.73
C GLU A 45 5.62 1.71 -12.84
N ALA A 46 6.00 1.39 -11.61
CA ALA A 46 5.10 0.79 -10.64
C ALA A 46 5.52 1.07 -9.20
N LEU A 47 4.53 1.08 -8.31
CA LEU A 47 4.71 1.00 -6.87
C LEU A 47 4.26 -0.39 -6.40
N VAL A 48 5.03 -0.98 -5.48
CA VAL A 48 4.60 -2.15 -4.72
C VAL A 48 4.07 -1.64 -3.39
N GLY A 49 2.77 -1.56 -3.26
CA GLY A 49 2.10 -1.04 -2.08
C GLY A 49 2.19 -1.99 -0.90
N GLN A 50 1.99 -1.45 0.28
CA GLN A 50 1.75 -2.21 1.51
C GLN A 50 0.28 -2.06 1.87
N ASP A 51 -0.30 -3.13 2.39
CA ASP A 51 -1.67 -3.11 2.88
C ASP A 51 -1.70 -2.76 4.38
N ASP A 52 -1.28 -1.52 4.69
CA ASP A 52 -1.17 -1.05 6.09
C ASP A 52 -2.51 -1.15 6.84
N TRP A 53 -3.62 -0.89 6.15
CA TRP A 53 -4.95 -1.03 6.72
C TRP A 53 -5.28 -2.49 7.02
N GLY A 54 -5.07 -3.39 6.05
CA GLY A 54 -5.31 -4.83 6.22
C GLY A 54 -4.44 -5.41 7.32
N TRP A 55 -3.18 -5.04 7.39
CA TRP A 55 -2.28 -5.49 8.46
C TRP A 55 -2.80 -5.11 9.85
N GLY A 56 -3.22 -3.86 10.03
CA GLY A 56 -3.81 -3.41 11.29
C GLY A 56 -5.10 -4.15 11.62
N TYR A 57 -6.03 -4.22 10.68
CA TYR A 57 -7.32 -4.88 10.84
C TYR A 57 -7.18 -6.37 11.16
N GLN A 58 -6.38 -7.10 10.38
CA GLN A 58 -6.16 -8.53 10.57
C GLN A 58 -5.45 -8.85 11.88
N SER A 59 -4.45 -8.07 12.27
CA SER A 59 -3.76 -8.25 13.54
C SER A 59 -4.71 -8.17 14.73
N VAL A 60 -5.58 -7.16 14.76
CA VAL A 60 -6.58 -7.01 15.83
C VAL A 60 -7.60 -8.16 15.80
N SER A 61 -8.05 -8.55 14.61
CA SER A 61 -9.01 -9.65 14.43
C SER A 61 -8.44 -10.99 14.91
N ILE A 62 -7.18 -11.28 14.57
CA ILE A 62 -6.48 -12.50 14.99
C ILE A 62 -6.34 -12.52 16.51
N ILE A 63 -5.85 -11.44 17.11
CA ILE A 63 -5.68 -11.34 18.58
C ILE A 63 -7.03 -11.51 19.28
N HIS A 64 -8.08 -10.84 18.83
CA HIS A 64 -9.42 -10.99 19.37
C HIS A 64 -9.89 -12.45 19.35
N ASN A 65 -9.75 -13.13 18.22
CA ASN A 65 -10.16 -14.52 18.07
C ASN A 65 -9.37 -15.45 18.99
N LEU A 66 -8.05 -15.27 19.11
CA LEU A 66 -7.21 -16.07 20.00
C LEU A 66 -7.58 -15.88 21.49
N LEU A 67 -7.99 -14.67 21.89
CA LEU A 67 -8.38 -14.39 23.26
C LEU A 67 -9.79 -14.87 23.61
N THR A 68 -10.70 -14.87 22.65
CA THR A 68 -12.12 -15.21 22.88
C THR A 68 -12.46 -16.66 22.56
N ASN A 69 -11.69 -17.32 21.71
CA ASN A 69 -11.91 -18.71 21.33
C ASN A 69 -10.64 -19.54 21.57
N LYS A 70 -10.65 -20.34 22.65
CA LYS A 70 -9.53 -21.19 23.06
C LYS A 70 -9.13 -22.25 22.01
N ASN A 71 -10.01 -22.59 21.09
CA ASN A 71 -9.76 -23.58 20.03
C ASN A 71 -9.28 -22.89 18.73
N CYS A 72 -9.24 -21.57 18.69
CA CYS A 72 -8.80 -20.82 17.52
C CYS A 72 -7.29 -21.01 17.30
N LYS A 73 -6.92 -21.33 16.07
CA LYS A 73 -5.53 -21.45 15.65
C LYS A 73 -5.34 -20.71 14.34
N TYR A 74 -4.14 -20.25 14.12
CA TYR A 74 -3.71 -19.63 12.88
C TYR A 74 -2.41 -20.28 12.41
N PRO A 75 -2.09 -20.25 11.12
CA PRO A 75 -0.78 -20.66 10.63
C PRO A 75 0.30 -19.72 11.21
N GLU A 76 1.53 -20.21 11.34
CA GLU A 76 2.67 -19.40 11.80
C GLU A 76 2.89 -18.15 10.95
N PHE A 77 2.58 -18.24 9.66
CA PHE A 77 2.67 -17.14 8.70
C PHE A 77 1.32 -16.90 8.02
N VAL A 78 0.83 -15.67 8.12
CA VAL A 78 -0.39 -15.22 7.44
C VAL A 78 0.01 -14.24 6.33
N PRO A 79 0.03 -14.69 5.05
CA PRO A 79 0.43 -13.83 3.95
C PRO A 79 -0.58 -12.72 3.72
N GLN A 80 -0.07 -11.53 3.43
CA GLN A 80 -0.89 -10.36 3.06
C GLN A 80 -0.64 -9.98 1.61
N ALA A 81 -1.67 -9.48 0.94
CA ALA A 81 -1.56 -9.00 -0.43
C ALA A 81 -0.69 -7.73 -0.50
N MET A 82 0.16 -7.68 -1.51
CA MET A 82 0.93 -6.49 -1.83
C MET A 82 0.48 -5.97 -3.21
N PRO A 83 -0.37 -4.95 -3.28
CA PRO A 83 -0.87 -4.46 -4.54
C PRO A 83 0.24 -3.83 -5.37
N VAL A 84 0.23 -4.10 -6.67
CA VAL A 84 1.10 -3.44 -7.65
C VAL A 84 0.31 -2.33 -8.33
N ILE A 85 0.77 -1.11 -8.16
CA ILE A 85 0.10 0.10 -8.66
C ILE A 85 0.88 0.62 -9.86
N THR A 86 0.27 0.57 -11.03
CA THR A 86 0.79 1.08 -12.28
C THR A 86 -0.04 2.26 -12.77
N ALA A 87 0.34 2.87 -13.87
CA ALA A 87 -0.43 3.95 -14.51
C ALA A 87 -1.89 3.57 -14.79
N ALA A 88 -2.18 2.28 -15.03
CA ALA A 88 -3.55 1.79 -15.27
C ALA A 88 -4.44 1.81 -14.01
N HIS A 89 -3.86 1.81 -12.82
CA HIS A 89 -4.58 1.67 -11.55
C HIS A 89 -4.42 2.88 -10.62
N VAL A 90 -3.46 3.76 -10.89
CA VAL A 90 -3.08 4.83 -9.96
C VAL A 90 -4.22 5.77 -9.61
N ASP A 91 -5.09 6.10 -10.54
CA ASP A 91 -6.22 6.99 -10.27
C ASP A 91 -7.23 6.37 -9.29
N THR A 92 -7.45 5.05 -9.39
CA THR A 92 -8.27 4.32 -8.41
C THR A 92 -7.67 4.38 -7.01
N TRP A 93 -6.34 4.29 -6.90
CA TRP A 93 -5.64 4.38 -5.62
C TRP A 93 -5.65 5.80 -5.05
N ILE A 94 -5.47 6.82 -5.89
CA ILE A 94 -5.61 8.23 -5.47
C ILE A 94 -7.03 8.47 -4.93
N ASP A 95 -8.05 8.00 -5.61
CA ASP A 95 -9.43 8.13 -5.17
C ASP A 95 -9.70 7.41 -3.83
N ARG A 96 -9.14 6.20 -3.65
CA ARG A 96 -9.21 5.49 -2.37
C ARG A 96 -8.60 6.29 -1.23
N TRP A 97 -7.39 6.81 -1.39
CA TRP A 97 -6.74 7.64 -0.38
C TRP A 97 -7.53 8.89 -0.06
N ASN A 98 -8.08 9.57 -1.05
CA ASN A 98 -8.90 10.76 -0.86
C ASN A 98 -10.19 10.47 -0.07
N LYS A 99 -10.74 9.26 -0.20
CA LYS A 99 -11.92 8.81 0.54
C LYS A 99 -11.60 8.26 1.92
N ALA A 100 -10.38 7.82 2.15
CA ALA A 100 -9.92 7.24 3.43
C ALA A 100 -9.42 8.29 4.43
N THR A 101 -10.07 9.44 4.53
CA THR A 101 -9.65 10.56 5.40
C THR A 101 -10.08 10.40 6.86
N SER A 102 -10.93 9.40 7.16
CA SER A 102 -11.36 9.03 8.50
C SER A 102 -11.32 7.51 8.65
N VAL A 103 -11.46 7.02 9.89
CA VAL A 103 -11.53 5.57 10.17
C VAL A 103 -12.70 4.94 9.43
N GLU A 104 -13.88 5.59 9.48
CA GLU A 104 -15.08 5.12 8.80
C GLU A 104 -14.93 5.16 7.26
N GLY A 105 -14.30 6.20 6.75
CA GLY A 105 -13.98 6.32 5.32
C GLY A 105 -13.04 5.21 4.87
N ALA A 106 -11.98 4.95 5.61
CA ALA A 106 -11.03 3.89 5.35
C ALA A 106 -11.70 2.50 5.37
N ALA A 107 -12.50 2.21 6.39
CA ALA A 107 -13.24 0.94 6.49
C ALA A 107 -14.20 0.70 5.30
N ARG A 108 -14.80 1.74 4.75
CA ARG A 108 -15.67 1.64 3.56
C ARG A 108 -14.89 1.36 2.28
N VAL A 109 -13.70 1.89 2.18
CA VAL A 109 -12.87 1.80 0.96
C VAL A 109 -12.09 0.51 0.89
N PHE A 110 -11.46 0.12 1.99
CA PHE A 110 -10.58 -1.06 2.02
C PHE A 110 -11.32 -2.37 2.24
N LYS A 111 -12.51 -2.34 2.88
CA LYS A 111 -13.45 -3.49 2.99
C LYS A 111 -12.78 -4.81 3.38
N GLU A 112 -11.96 -4.77 4.40
CA GLU A 112 -11.30 -5.97 4.90
C GLU A 112 -12.30 -6.96 5.50
N ALA A 113 -12.10 -8.25 5.22
CA ALA A 113 -12.80 -9.33 5.88
C ALA A 113 -11.87 -9.99 6.91
N PRO A 114 -12.33 -10.27 8.14
CA PRO A 114 -11.48 -10.90 9.15
C PRO A 114 -11.07 -12.30 8.69
N ILE A 115 -9.81 -12.66 8.93
CA ILE A 115 -9.31 -14.02 8.72
C ILE A 115 -9.91 -14.90 9.83
N GLY A 116 -10.61 -15.96 9.42
CA GLY A 116 -11.20 -16.94 10.36
C GLY A 116 -10.14 -17.84 11.01
N CYS A 117 -10.55 -18.54 12.07
CA CYS A 117 -9.75 -19.62 12.67
C CYS A 117 -9.66 -20.81 11.74
N LEU A 118 -8.56 -21.58 11.83
CA LEU A 118 -8.39 -22.90 11.22
C LEU A 118 -9.20 -23.94 11.98
#